data_bd3a1581eb5fe527777241b4f7fa1569
#
_entry.id   bd3a1581eb5fe527777241b4f7fa1569
#
_cell.length_a   1.000
_cell.length_b   1.000
_cell.length_c   1.000
_cell.angle_alpha   90.00
_cell.angle_beta   90.00
_cell.angle_gamma   90.00
#
_symmetry.space_group_name_H-M   'P 1'
#
loop_
_entity.id
_entity.type
_entity.pdbx_description
1 polymer ?
#
loop_
_entity_poly.entity_id
_entity_poly.type
_entity_poly.pdbx_seq_one_letter_code
_entity_poly.pdbx_strand_id
1 'polypeptide(L)'
;MVILDLYVFQAVKLVAQPMSARPKSIIYIAYWVVSIAAMVTLLLLPYLPFIQQSKFLRSTVFAIIIGLFFAKVVAALFFLIDDIRRGAQWLAGKLFFRQTEGETIQEGTRISRSAFLSWMGFAAGGGLFGTLIYGFGNKYKYNVKRIPLSFPNLPVAFHGLKVVHISDIHTGSLTDKKAVMKGVEKILKEKPDVILFTGDLVNNVSEEAEEYMDVFDKLHAPMGVYSTLGNHDYGDYAQWDSPDAKKANLEKIINIHKQMGWRLLMDEHVELEKDGEKISLLGVQNISGRGRFQTYGDMAKAYEGAAAYPFKILMSHDPSHWDAEVINKFSDVDLTLSGHTHGMQFGVEVPGFQWSPVQYIYKHWAGLYENNKQKLYVNRGFGFIGYPGRVGILPEITVLELKHG
;
A
#
# COMPACT_ATOMS: atom_id res chain seq x y z
N MET A 1 -3.03 20.99 12.58
CA MET A 1 -3.96 21.55 11.59
C MET A 1 -4.06 23.07 11.69
N VAL A 2 -4.43 23.68 12.82
CA VAL A 2 -4.68 25.14 12.94
C VAL A 2 -3.50 26.00 12.43
N ILE A 3 -2.27 25.72 12.86
CA ILE A 3 -1.09 26.49 12.40
C ILE A 3 -0.92 26.40 10.88
N LEU A 4 -1.11 25.21 10.31
CA LEU A 4 -1.04 25.03 8.86
C LEU A 4 -2.16 25.80 8.15
N ASP A 5 -3.38 25.77 8.71
CA ASP A 5 -4.51 26.52 8.14
C ASP A 5 -4.27 28.04 8.16
N LEU A 6 -3.75 28.58 9.26
CA LEU A 6 -3.38 29.98 9.35
C LEU A 6 -2.28 30.36 8.36
N TYR A 7 -1.30 29.48 8.16
CA TYR A 7 -0.19 29.69 7.22
C TYR A 7 -0.68 29.67 5.77
N VAL A 8 -1.41 28.65 5.38
CA VAL A 8 -1.97 28.52 4.01
C VAL A 8 -2.94 29.68 3.73
N PHE A 9 -3.70 30.15 4.73
CA PHE A 9 -4.61 31.27 4.57
C PHE A 9 -3.89 32.58 4.17
N GLN A 10 -2.62 32.79 4.56
CA GLN A 10 -1.87 33.97 4.09
C GLN A 10 -1.68 33.92 2.57
N ALA A 11 -1.39 32.75 2.00
CA ALA A 11 -1.30 32.58 0.55
C ALA A 11 -2.67 32.74 -0.14
N VAL A 12 -3.76 32.27 0.49
CA VAL A 12 -5.13 32.53 0.00
C VAL A 12 -5.40 34.02 -0.08
N LYS A 13 -5.02 34.78 0.96
CA LYS A 13 -5.15 36.27 0.95
C LYS A 13 -4.34 36.89 -0.18
N LEU A 14 -3.10 36.43 -0.39
CA LEU A 14 -2.23 36.94 -1.44
C LEU A 14 -2.83 36.73 -2.84
N VAL A 15 -3.29 35.50 -3.12
CA VAL A 15 -3.88 35.14 -4.42
C VAL A 15 -5.22 35.87 -4.66
N ALA A 16 -6.02 36.10 -3.62
CA ALA A 16 -7.29 36.79 -3.73
C ALA A 16 -7.13 38.31 -3.73
N GLN A 17 -5.93 38.85 -3.50
CA GLN A 17 -5.70 40.31 -3.40
C GLN A 17 -6.24 41.14 -4.59
N PRO A 18 -6.05 40.72 -5.87
CA PRO A 18 -6.53 41.47 -7.01
C PRO A 18 -8.05 41.41 -7.25
N MET A 19 -8.76 40.56 -6.49
CA MET A 19 -10.20 40.35 -6.68
C MET A 19 -11.03 41.47 -6.01
N SER A 20 -12.24 41.70 -6.53
CA SER A 20 -13.22 42.60 -5.89
C SER A 20 -13.69 42.04 -4.53
N ALA A 21 -14.29 42.89 -3.70
CA ALA A 21 -14.63 42.57 -2.31
C ALA A 21 -15.51 41.31 -2.14
N ARG A 22 -16.54 41.12 -3.00
CA ARG A 22 -17.47 40.00 -2.90
C ARG A 22 -16.79 38.63 -3.12
N PRO A 23 -16.12 38.36 -4.28
CA PRO A 23 -15.47 37.02 -4.46
C PRO A 23 -14.36 36.81 -3.45
N LYS A 24 -13.61 37.81 -3.03
CA LYS A 24 -12.61 37.76 -1.97
C LYS A 24 -13.21 37.22 -0.66
N SER A 25 -14.32 37.82 -0.20
CA SER A 25 -14.99 37.39 1.02
C SER A 25 -15.53 35.96 0.90
N ILE A 26 -16.09 35.58 -0.26
CA ILE A 26 -16.57 34.19 -0.49
C ILE A 26 -15.42 33.20 -0.36
N ILE A 27 -14.26 33.45 -0.98
CA ILE A 27 -13.08 32.58 -0.89
C ILE A 27 -12.60 32.43 0.56
N TYR A 28 -12.54 33.52 1.32
CA TYR A 28 -12.11 33.52 2.71
C TYR A 28 -13.07 32.70 3.59
N ILE A 29 -14.37 32.93 3.44
CA ILE A 29 -15.41 32.17 4.16
C ILE A 29 -15.35 30.69 3.78
N ALA A 30 -15.31 30.38 2.47
CA ALA A 30 -15.23 29.00 2.00
C ALA A 30 -14.01 28.26 2.56
N TYR A 31 -12.84 28.91 2.53
CA TYR A 31 -11.61 28.33 3.10
C TYR A 31 -11.79 27.97 4.57
N TRP A 32 -12.28 28.90 5.40
CA TRP A 32 -12.44 28.66 6.83
C TRP A 32 -13.57 27.68 7.15
N VAL A 33 -14.68 27.71 6.40
CA VAL A 33 -15.75 26.72 6.55
C VAL A 33 -15.23 25.31 6.30
N VAL A 34 -14.47 25.09 5.21
CA VAL A 34 -13.90 23.79 4.91
C VAL A 34 -12.89 23.35 5.98
N SER A 35 -11.99 24.27 6.39
CA SER A 35 -10.96 23.97 7.39
C SER A 35 -11.54 23.65 8.76
N ILE A 36 -12.51 24.46 9.22
CA ILE A 36 -13.20 24.25 10.51
C ILE A 36 -14.05 22.98 10.46
N ALA A 37 -14.81 22.76 9.37
CA ALA A 37 -15.61 21.54 9.20
C ALA A 37 -14.73 20.29 9.23
N ALA A 38 -13.59 20.28 8.54
CA ALA A 38 -12.65 19.16 8.56
C ALA A 38 -12.10 18.90 9.98
N MET A 39 -11.71 19.95 10.70
CA MET A 39 -11.19 19.84 12.06
C MET A 39 -12.26 19.35 13.04
N VAL A 40 -13.46 19.94 12.99
CA VAL A 40 -14.59 19.54 13.86
C VAL A 40 -15.01 18.09 13.57
N THR A 41 -15.11 17.72 12.28
CA THR A 41 -15.43 16.34 11.90
C THR A 41 -14.38 15.37 12.42
N LEU A 42 -13.08 15.68 12.31
CA LEU A 42 -12.01 14.81 12.83
C LEU A 42 -12.12 14.62 14.35
N LEU A 43 -12.41 15.68 15.10
CA LEU A 43 -12.58 15.63 16.57
C LEU A 43 -13.84 14.86 16.96
N LEU A 44 -14.93 15.01 16.22
CA LEU A 44 -16.18 14.35 16.51
C LEU A 44 -16.29 12.94 15.94
N LEU A 45 -15.40 12.55 15.01
CA LEU A 45 -15.43 11.26 14.33
C LEU A 45 -15.60 10.06 15.28
N PRO A 46 -14.90 9.98 16.45
CA PRO A 46 -15.09 8.89 17.40
C PRO A 46 -16.48 8.86 18.07
N TYR A 47 -17.18 9.98 18.06
CA TYR A 47 -18.44 10.17 18.79
C TYR A 47 -19.67 10.17 17.87
N LEU A 48 -19.50 9.95 16.56
CA LEU A 48 -20.61 9.93 15.58
C LEU A 48 -21.00 8.48 15.22
N PRO A 49 -22.04 7.89 15.88
CA PRO A 49 -22.36 6.47 15.73
C PRO A 49 -22.64 6.05 14.28
N PHE A 50 -23.33 6.90 13.49
CA PHE A 50 -23.67 6.60 12.10
C PHE A 50 -22.43 6.50 11.19
N ILE A 51 -21.35 7.23 11.51
CA ILE A 51 -20.08 7.11 10.79
C ILE A 51 -19.31 5.88 11.28
N GLN A 52 -19.31 5.64 12.60
CA GLN A 52 -18.59 4.51 13.19
C GLN A 52 -19.14 3.15 12.74
N GLN A 53 -20.45 3.05 12.60
CA GLN A 53 -21.13 1.81 12.16
C GLN A 53 -20.91 1.51 10.67
N SER A 54 -20.54 2.49 9.85
CA SER A 54 -20.26 2.29 8.43
C SER A 54 -18.78 2.33 8.14
N LYS A 55 -18.18 1.17 7.84
CA LYS A 55 -16.77 1.04 7.38
C LYS A 55 -16.49 2.03 6.24
N PHE A 56 -17.39 2.13 5.26
CA PHE A 56 -17.28 3.02 4.11
C PHE A 56 -17.23 4.50 4.51
N LEU A 57 -18.18 4.97 5.32
CA LEU A 57 -18.23 6.38 5.73
C LEU A 57 -17.00 6.73 6.58
N ARG A 58 -16.66 5.90 7.56
CA ARG A 58 -15.52 6.12 8.45
C ARG A 58 -14.23 6.27 7.65
N SER A 59 -13.91 5.31 6.77
CA SER A 59 -12.67 5.34 5.99
C SER A 59 -12.66 6.48 4.97
N THR A 60 -13.78 6.75 4.30
CA THR A 60 -13.88 7.79 3.29
C THR A 60 -13.77 9.19 3.90
N VAL A 61 -14.52 9.46 4.98
CA VAL A 61 -14.47 10.77 5.67
C VAL A 61 -13.07 11.03 6.22
N PHE A 62 -12.47 10.04 6.89
CA PHE A 62 -11.10 10.14 7.40
C PHE A 62 -10.10 10.44 6.27
N ALA A 63 -10.18 9.70 5.17
CA ALA A 63 -9.28 9.88 4.03
C ALA A 63 -9.43 11.24 3.34
N ILE A 64 -10.65 11.79 3.23
CA ILE A 64 -10.88 13.13 2.69
C ILE A 64 -10.20 14.17 3.58
N ILE A 65 -10.36 14.08 4.90
CA ILE A 65 -9.78 15.04 5.86
C ILE A 65 -8.25 14.96 5.82
N ILE A 66 -7.69 13.75 5.85
CA ILE A 66 -6.24 13.55 5.79
C ILE A 66 -5.68 13.96 4.40
N GLY A 67 -6.39 13.65 3.33
CA GLY A 67 -6.04 14.11 1.97
C GLY A 67 -5.99 15.63 1.87
N LEU A 68 -6.97 16.33 2.44
CA LEU A 68 -7.00 17.79 2.51
C LEU A 68 -5.81 18.33 3.35
N PHE A 69 -5.47 17.67 4.45
CA PHE A 69 -4.30 18.04 5.26
C PHE A 69 -3.01 17.91 4.44
N PHE A 70 -2.78 16.78 3.76
CA PHE A 70 -1.60 16.60 2.92
C PHE A 70 -1.54 17.59 1.75
N ALA A 71 -2.67 17.89 1.13
CA ALA A 71 -2.76 18.92 0.09
C ALA A 71 -2.27 20.29 0.60
N LYS A 72 -2.69 20.67 1.82
CA LYS A 72 -2.24 21.90 2.47
C LYS A 72 -0.75 21.85 2.82
N VAL A 73 -0.23 20.72 3.26
CA VAL A 73 1.22 20.54 3.52
C VAL A 73 2.01 20.72 2.23
N VAL A 74 1.60 20.09 1.13
CA VAL A 74 2.27 20.26 -0.17
C VAL A 74 2.23 21.71 -0.63
N ALA A 75 1.07 22.38 -0.54
CA ALA A 75 0.96 23.81 -0.88
C ALA A 75 1.88 24.66 0.01
N ALA A 76 1.92 24.40 1.32
CA ALA A 76 2.74 25.13 2.27
C ALA A 76 4.24 25.03 1.97
N LEU A 77 4.74 23.94 1.39
CA LEU A 77 6.15 23.83 0.99
C LEU A 77 6.54 24.88 -0.06
N PHE A 78 5.66 25.16 -1.03
CA PHE A 78 5.91 26.24 -2.01
C PHE A 78 5.93 27.62 -1.36
N PHE A 79 5.04 27.85 -0.38
CA PHE A 79 5.00 29.12 0.35
C PHE A 79 6.24 29.30 1.21
N LEU A 80 6.70 28.23 1.86
CA LEU A 80 7.91 28.23 2.67
C LEU A 80 9.16 28.54 1.84
N ILE A 81 9.26 28.01 0.62
CA ILE A 81 10.35 28.35 -0.33
C ILE A 81 10.35 29.85 -0.60
N ASP A 82 9.18 30.46 -0.83
CA ASP A 82 9.10 31.92 -1.04
C ASP A 82 9.46 32.72 0.22
N ASP A 83 9.03 32.29 1.38
CA ASP A 83 9.34 32.94 2.65
C ASP A 83 10.84 32.89 2.96
N ILE A 84 11.49 31.72 2.77
CA ILE A 84 12.94 31.57 2.92
C ILE A 84 13.68 32.51 1.96
N ARG A 85 13.26 32.53 0.68
CA ARG A 85 13.85 33.44 -0.33
C ARG A 85 13.74 34.92 0.10
N ARG A 86 12.56 35.37 0.54
CA ARG A 86 12.33 36.75 1.01
C ARG A 86 13.15 37.05 2.27
N GLY A 87 13.21 36.11 3.21
CA GLY A 87 14.02 36.21 4.41
C GLY A 87 15.51 36.37 4.08
N ALA A 88 16.03 35.53 3.15
CA ALA A 88 17.41 35.61 2.69
C ALA A 88 17.71 36.98 1.98
N GLN A 89 16.80 37.44 1.14
CA GLN A 89 16.93 38.77 0.47
C GLN A 89 16.94 39.90 1.48
N TRP A 90 16.02 39.87 2.48
CA TRP A 90 15.99 40.87 3.54
C TRP A 90 17.28 40.87 4.36
N LEU A 91 17.78 39.69 4.74
CA LEU A 91 19.03 39.56 5.50
C LEU A 91 20.24 40.04 4.72
N ALA A 92 20.34 39.69 3.42
CA ALA A 92 21.39 40.16 2.54
C ALA A 92 21.32 41.66 2.37
N GLY A 93 20.12 42.24 2.18
CA GLY A 93 19.91 43.67 2.13
C GLY A 93 20.41 44.39 3.38
N LYS A 94 20.11 43.81 4.55
CA LYS A 94 20.54 44.40 5.84
C LYS A 94 22.06 44.31 6.10
N LEU A 95 22.70 43.21 5.62
CA LEU A 95 24.13 42.95 5.88
C LEU A 95 25.05 43.60 4.83
N PHE A 96 24.63 43.66 3.57
CA PHE A 96 25.51 44.01 2.45
C PHE A 96 25.13 45.32 1.70
N PHE A 97 23.90 45.81 1.86
CA PHE A 97 23.47 47.04 1.14
C PHE A 97 23.04 48.10 2.15
N ARG A 98 23.82 49.18 2.26
CA ARG A 98 23.34 50.45 2.86
C ARG A 98 22.24 51.01 1.98
N GLN A 99 21.09 51.34 2.57
CA GLN A 99 19.95 51.93 1.85
C GLN A 99 20.43 53.23 1.14
N THR A 100 20.44 53.17 -0.17
CA THR A 100 20.39 54.38 -1.01
C THR A 100 18.92 54.67 -1.26
N GLU A 101 18.42 55.74 -0.68
CA GLU A 101 17.06 56.23 -0.96
C GLU A 101 16.95 56.61 -2.44
N GLY A 102 15.93 56.07 -3.14
CA GLY A 102 15.44 56.60 -4.39
C GLY A 102 15.59 55.71 -5.63
N GLU A 103 14.83 54.60 -5.70
CA GLU A 103 14.30 54.14 -6.98
C GLU A 103 12.88 53.59 -6.77
N THR A 104 11.89 54.38 -7.21
CA THR A 104 10.51 53.89 -7.38
C THR A 104 10.49 52.90 -8.53
N ILE A 105 10.45 51.59 -8.19
CA ILE A 105 10.22 50.53 -9.18
C ILE A 105 8.79 50.71 -9.71
N GLN A 106 8.64 51.02 -10.97
CA GLN A 106 7.35 51.02 -11.67
C GLN A 106 6.74 49.63 -11.51
N GLU A 107 5.60 49.53 -10.83
CA GLU A 107 4.76 48.35 -10.77
C GLU A 107 4.19 48.08 -12.17
N GLY A 108 4.90 47.25 -12.94
CA GLY A 108 4.34 46.63 -14.14
C GLY A 108 3.30 45.59 -13.74
N THR A 109 2.33 45.33 -14.62
CA THR A 109 1.24 44.32 -14.52
C THR A 109 1.76 42.86 -14.45
N ARG A 110 2.91 42.60 -13.85
CA ARG A 110 3.53 41.29 -13.72
C ARG A 110 3.05 40.61 -12.44
N ILE A 111 2.60 39.35 -12.57
CA ILE A 111 2.32 38.48 -11.41
C ILE A 111 3.57 38.47 -10.54
N SER A 112 3.43 38.83 -9.26
CA SER A 112 4.56 38.79 -8.34
C SER A 112 5.05 37.34 -8.18
N ARG A 113 6.37 37.16 -7.96
CA ARG A 113 6.94 35.80 -7.74
C ARG A 113 6.26 35.07 -6.59
N SER A 114 5.89 35.77 -5.53
CA SER A 114 5.14 35.22 -4.40
C SER A 114 3.75 34.75 -4.81
N ALA A 115 3.03 35.50 -5.63
CA ALA A 115 1.73 35.08 -6.17
C ALA A 115 1.88 33.87 -7.09
N PHE A 116 2.91 33.83 -7.95
CA PHE A 116 3.20 32.68 -8.81
C PHE A 116 3.47 31.40 -7.99
N LEU A 117 4.33 31.44 -6.96
CA LEU A 117 4.61 30.32 -6.08
C LEU A 117 3.37 29.89 -5.29
N SER A 118 2.52 30.84 -4.89
CA SER A 118 1.24 30.52 -4.25
C SER A 118 0.30 29.74 -5.20
N TRP A 119 0.17 30.18 -6.44
CA TRP A 119 -0.61 29.46 -7.45
C TRP A 119 -0.06 28.06 -7.73
N MET A 120 1.28 27.91 -7.83
CA MET A 120 1.94 26.62 -7.98
C MET A 120 1.64 25.70 -6.78
N GLY A 121 1.71 26.23 -5.56
CA GLY A 121 1.38 25.50 -4.35
C GLY A 121 -0.07 25.00 -4.33
N PHE A 122 -1.03 25.86 -4.68
CA PHE A 122 -2.44 25.48 -4.77
C PHE A 122 -2.70 24.48 -5.90
N ALA A 123 -2.03 24.63 -7.05
CA ALA A 123 -2.13 23.68 -8.14
C ALA A 123 -1.58 22.30 -7.75
N ALA A 124 -0.40 22.24 -7.10
CA ALA A 124 0.21 21.00 -6.63
C ALA A 124 -0.63 20.34 -5.52
N GLY A 125 -1.02 21.09 -4.49
CA GLY A 125 -1.85 20.60 -3.39
C GLY A 125 -3.23 20.16 -3.86
N GLY A 126 -3.90 20.99 -4.66
CA GLY A 126 -5.21 20.68 -5.25
C GLY A 126 -5.14 19.48 -6.21
N GLY A 127 -4.10 19.39 -7.01
CA GLY A 127 -3.82 18.23 -7.87
C GLY A 127 -3.65 16.95 -7.08
N LEU A 128 -2.85 16.98 -6.00
CA LEU A 128 -2.72 15.84 -5.09
C LEU A 128 -4.06 15.44 -4.49
N PHE A 129 -4.83 16.39 -3.96
CA PHE A 129 -6.15 16.12 -3.37
C PHE A 129 -7.10 15.50 -4.40
N GLY A 130 -7.20 16.08 -5.61
CA GLY A 130 -8.02 15.55 -6.68
C GLY A 130 -7.61 14.13 -7.10
N THR A 131 -6.30 13.87 -7.13
CA THR A 131 -5.75 12.52 -7.43
C THR A 131 -6.11 11.50 -6.35
N LEU A 132 -6.07 11.89 -5.07
CA LEU A 132 -6.49 11.03 -3.97
C LEU A 132 -8.00 10.72 -4.04
N ILE A 133 -8.85 11.71 -4.33
CA ILE A 133 -10.30 11.48 -4.52
C ILE A 133 -10.56 10.55 -5.72
N TYR A 134 -9.88 10.78 -6.85
CA TYR A 134 -9.96 9.90 -8.03
C TYR A 134 -9.56 8.45 -7.69
N GLY A 135 -8.55 8.30 -6.85
CA GLY A 135 -8.05 6.98 -6.40
C GLY A 135 -9.10 6.11 -5.70
N PHE A 136 -10.13 6.71 -5.08
CA PHE A 136 -11.20 5.93 -4.42
C PHE A 136 -11.95 5.03 -5.41
N GLY A 137 -12.08 5.43 -6.67
CA GLY A 137 -12.70 4.63 -7.73
C GLY A 137 -11.84 3.45 -8.21
N ASN A 138 -10.56 3.41 -7.86
CA ASN A 138 -9.63 2.41 -8.39
C ASN A 138 -9.40 1.21 -7.45
N LYS A 139 -9.91 1.24 -6.21
CA LYS A 139 -9.60 0.23 -5.17
C LYS A 139 -10.04 -1.20 -5.48
N TYR A 140 -10.94 -1.38 -6.45
CA TYR A 140 -11.38 -2.69 -6.96
C TYR A 140 -11.07 -2.88 -8.46
N LYS A 141 -10.20 -2.04 -9.01
CA LYS A 141 -9.78 -2.15 -10.41
C LYS A 141 -8.61 -3.13 -10.54
N TYR A 142 -8.91 -4.40 -10.31
CA TYR A 142 -7.91 -5.47 -10.33
C TYR A 142 -7.16 -5.55 -11.65
N ASN A 143 -5.84 -5.46 -11.57
CA ASN A 143 -4.91 -5.62 -12.68
C ASN A 143 -4.32 -7.03 -12.66
N VAL A 144 -4.50 -7.79 -13.74
CA VAL A 144 -3.91 -9.12 -13.87
C VAL A 144 -2.56 -8.97 -14.58
N LYS A 145 -1.48 -9.28 -13.84
CA LYS A 145 -0.10 -9.29 -14.36
C LYS A 145 0.33 -10.72 -14.67
N ARG A 146 0.65 -10.99 -15.94
CA ARG A 146 1.13 -12.31 -16.38
C ARG A 146 2.62 -12.23 -16.65
N ILE A 147 3.39 -13.07 -15.96
CA ILE A 147 4.85 -13.00 -15.93
C ILE A 147 5.41 -14.41 -16.14
N PRO A 148 6.02 -14.67 -17.30
CA PRO A 148 6.78 -15.90 -17.51
C PRO A 148 8.08 -15.84 -16.73
N LEU A 149 8.40 -16.93 -16.01
CA LEU A 149 9.64 -17.08 -15.25
C LEU A 149 10.33 -18.39 -15.66
N SER A 150 11.56 -18.30 -16.15
CA SER A 150 12.36 -19.45 -16.52
C SER A 150 13.34 -19.83 -15.41
N PHE A 151 13.46 -21.15 -15.19
CA PHE A 151 14.37 -21.75 -14.22
C PHE A 151 14.97 -23.04 -14.80
N PRO A 152 16.31 -23.13 -14.90
CA PRO A 152 16.97 -24.32 -15.45
C PRO A 152 16.75 -25.61 -14.64
N ASN A 153 16.51 -25.48 -13.34
CA ASN A 153 16.30 -26.58 -12.39
C ASN A 153 14.82 -26.88 -12.09
N LEU A 154 13.87 -26.20 -12.76
CA LEU A 154 12.46 -26.56 -12.66
C LEU A 154 12.26 -27.93 -13.33
N PRO A 155 11.68 -28.94 -12.65
CA PRO A 155 11.39 -30.20 -13.29
C PRO A 155 10.48 -30.05 -14.51
N VAL A 156 10.70 -30.88 -15.53
CA VAL A 156 9.99 -30.75 -16.86
C VAL A 156 8.48 -30.87 -16.71
N ALA A 157 8.00 -31.71 -15.80
CA ALA A 157 6.56 -31.84 -15.52
C ALA A 157 5.91 -30.52 -15.09
N PHE A 158 6.66 -29.60 -14.51
CA PHE A 158 6.17 -28.30 -14.06
C PHE A 158 6.30 -27.20 -15.14
N HIS A 159 6.80 -27.52 -16.35
CA HIS A 159 6.84 -26.55 -17.44
C HIS A 159 5.42 -26.08 -17.78
N GLY A 160 5.21 -24.77 -17.81
CA GLY A 160 3.90 -24.15 -18.04
C GLY A 160 2.99 -24.09 -16.80
N LEU A 161 3.49 -24.46 -15.60
CA LEU A 161 2.71 -24.34 -14.34
C LEU A 161 2.26 -22.90 -14.13
N LYS A 162 0.96 -22.71 -13.94
CA LYS A 162 0.36 -21.41 -13.64
C LYS A 162 0.14 -21.26 -12.14
N VAL A 163 0.97 -20.45 -11.53
CA VAL A 163 0.85 -20.04 -10.14
C VAL A 163 0.11 -18.71 -10.09
N VAL A 164 -1.07 -18.66 -9.47
CA VAL A 164 -1.68 -17.38 -9.16
C VAL A 164 -1.25 -16.97 -7.76
N HIS A 165 -0.63 -15.80 -7.66
CA HIS A 165 -0.19 -15.19 -6.42
C HIS A 165 -1.05 -13.97 -6.09
N ILE A 166 -1.64 -13.96 -4.91
CA ILE A 166 -2.36 -12.86 -4.29
C ILE A 166 -1.83 -12.60 -2.89
N SER A 167 -1.96 -11.39 -2.40
CA SER A 167 -1.51 -10.95 -1.09
C SER A 167 -2.38 -9.82 -0.56
N ASP A 168 -2.31 -9.56 0.73
CA ASP A 168 -2.83 -8.31 1.32
C ASP A 168 -4.31 -8.05 0.96
N ILE A 169 -5.19 -8.94 1.36
CA ILE A 169 -6.62 -8.84 1.12
C ILE A 169 -7.25 -7.75 1.97
N HIS A 170 -6.86 -7.68 3.27
CA HIS A 170 -7.36 -6.69 4.22
C HIS A 170 -8.89 -6.57 4.25
N THR A 171 -9.55 -7.67 4.58
CA THR A 171 -11.03 -7.79 4.61
C THR A 171 -11.71 -6.69 5.44
N GLY A 172 -11.05 -6.21 6.50
CA GLY A 172 -11.52 -5.09 7.32
C GLY A 172 -11.69 -3.77 6.57
N SER A 173 -10.99 -3.60 5.44
CA SER A 173 -11.11 -2.41 4.58
C SER A 173 -12.15 -2.56 3.47
N LEU A 174 -12.51 -3.79 3.09
CA LEU A 174 -13.40 -4.07 1.97
C LEU A 174 -14.84 -3.61 2.30
N THR A 175 -15.52 -3.01 1.32
CA THR A 175 -16.86 -2.42 1.48
C THR A 175 -17.83 -2.77 0.36
N ASP A 176 -17.38 -3.49 -0.66
CA ASP A 176 -18.20 -3.91 -1.81
C ASP A 176 -17.92 -5.38 -2.15
N LYS A 177 -18.72 -6.26 -1.59
CA LYS A 177 -18.62 -7.72 -1.76
C LYS A 177 -18.74 -8.16 -3.23
N LYS A 178 -19.58 -7.45 -4.03
CA LYS A 178 -19.75 -7.75 -5.45
C LYS A 178 -18.49 -7.39 -6.24
N ALA A 179 -17.83 -6.28 -5.90
CA ALA A 179 -16.59 -5.90 -6.54
C ALA A 179 -15.44 -6.87 -6.17
N VAL A 180 -15.39 -7.35 -4.93
CA VAL A 180 -14.44 -8.38 -4.48
C VAL A 180 -14.67 -9.69 -5.22
N MET A 181 -15.93 -10.14 -5.36
CA MET A 181 -16.28 -11.34 -6.12
C MET A 181 -15.78 -11.27 -7.58
N LYS A 182 -15.88 -10.11 -8.25
CA LYS A 182 -15.31 -9.91 -9.59
C LYS A 182 -13.78 -10.09 -9.62
N GLY A 183 -13.09 -9.79 -8.52
CA GLY A 183 -11.66 -10.09 -8.36
C GLY A 183 -11.41 -11.59 -8.31
N VAL A 184 -12.18 -12.32 -7.50
CA VAL A 184 -12.12 -13.79 -7.41
C VAL A 184 -12.43 -14.44 -8.76
N GLU A 185 -13.47 -13.98 -9.47
CA GLU A 185 -13.81 -14.46 -10.81
C GLU A 185 -12.65 -14.24 -11.81
N LYS A 186 -11.92 -13.12 -11.71
CA LYS A 186 -10.72 -12.88 -12.54
C LYS A 186 -9.63 -13.88 -12.24
N ILE A 187 -9.39 -14.23 -10.96
CA ILE A 187 -8.42 -15.26 -10.56
C ILE A 187 -8.79 -16.60 -11.19
N LEU A 188 -10.02 -17.04 -11.03
CA LEU A 188 -10.50 -18.32 -11.55
C LEU A 188 -10.47 -18.39 -13.08
N LYS A 189 -10.70 -17.26 -13.75
CA LYS A 189 -10.62 -17.15 -15.22
C LYS A 189 -9.20 -17.43 -15.75
N GLU A 190 -8.17 -17.18 -14.97
CA GLU A 190 -6.78 -17.50 -15.35
C GLU A 190 -6.50 -19.01 -15.34
N LYS A 191 -7.40 -19.82 -14.78
CA LYS A 191 -7.28 -21.28 -14.64
C LYS A 191 -5.94 -21.64 -13.96
N PRO A 192 -5.74 -21.24 -12.70
CA PRO A 192 -4.52 -21.54 -11.97
C PRO A 192 -4.37 -23.03 -11.74
N ASP A 193 -3.13 -23.54 -11.79
CA ASP A 193 -2.81 -24.88 -11.29
C ASP A 193 -2.67 -24.88 -9.77
N VAL A 194 -2.19 -23.78 -9.18
CA VAL A 194 -2.08 -23.55 -7.74
C VAL A 194 -2.31 -22.06 -7.44
N ILE A 195 -2.91 -21.78 -6.28
CA ILE A 195 -3.11 -20.40 -5.78
C ILE A 195 -2.30 -20.25 -4.49
N LEU A 196 -1.50 -19.17 -4.42
CA LEU A 196 -0.65 -18.85 -3.27
C LEU A 196 -1.04 -17.50 -2.70
N PHE A 197 -1.39 -17.45 -1.42
CA PHE A 197 -1.73 -16.24 -0.68
C PHE A 197 -0.66 -15.94 0.38
N THR A 198 -0.02 -14.80 0.26
CA THR A 198 1.13 -14.44 1.11
C THR A 198 0.79 -13.52 2.28
N GLY A 199 -0.38 -13.70 2.90
CA GLY A 199 -0.72 -13.08 4.19
C GLY A 199 -1.44 -11.74 4.11
N ASP A 200 -1.76 -11.21 5.28
CA ASP A 200 -2.60 -10.04 5.53
C ASP A 200 -4.04 -10.24 5.02
N LEU A 201 -4.70 -11.27 5.58
CA LEU A 201 -6.11 -11.53 5.33
C LEU A 201 -7.00 -10.45 5.95
N VAL A 202 -6.67 -10.03 7.17
CA VAL A 202 -7.42 -9.03 7.95
C VAL A 202 -6.60 -7.74 8.16
N ASN A 203 -7.24 -6.69 8.69
CA ASN A 203 -6.52 -5.51 9.16
C ASN A 203 -6.04 -5.69 10.61
N ASN A 204 -6.91 -6.22 11.48
CA ASN A 204 -6.66 -6.30 12.91
C ASN A 204 -7.26 -7.53 13.59
N VAL A 205 -8.47 -7.95 13.22
CA VAL A 205 -9.24 -8.97 13.95
C VAL A 205 -9.93 -9.96 13.03
N SER A 206 -10.13 -11.19 13.52
CA SER A 206 -10.68 -12.31 12.78
C SER A 206 -12.10 -12.06 12.22
N GLU A 207 -12.92 -11.31 12.96
CA GLU A 207 -14.30 -10.98 12.58
C GLU A 207 -14.39 -10.22 11.25
N GLU A 208 -13.31 -9.53 10.87
CA GLU A 208 -13.24 -8.82 9.58
C GLU A 208 -13.29 -9.77 8.38
N ALA A 209 -12.77 -10.99 8.53
CA ALA A 209 -12.76 -11.98 7.47
C ALA A 209 -14.09 -12.73 7.32
N GLU A 210 -14.87 -12.88 8.40
CA GLU A 210 -16.12 -13.66 8.40
C GLU A 210 -17.11 -13.17 7.34
N GLU A 211 -17.18 -11.85 7.12
CA GLU A 211 -18.06 -11.23 6.13
C GLU A 211 -17.74 -11.67 4.68
N TYR A 212 -16.48 -12.06 4.40
CA TYR A 212 -15.99 -12.35 3.05
C TYR A 212 -15.62 -13.82 2.83
N MET A 213 -15.82 -14.69 3.82
CA MET A 213 -15.49 -16.12 3.69
C MET A 213 -16.17 -16.77 2.50
N ASP A 214 -17.46 -16.50 2.28
CA ASP A 214 -18.27 -17.03 1.17
C ASP A 214 -17.87 -16.48 -0.22
N VAL A 215 -16.98 -15.49 -0.26
CA VAL A 215 -16.35 -14.98 -1.49
C VAL A 215 -15.04 -15.70 -1.74
N PHE A 216 -14.19 -15.80 -0.73
CA PHE A 216 -12.84 -16.35 -0.87
C PHE A 216 -12.81 -17.88 -0.82
N ASP A 217 -13.82 -18.57 -0.27
CA ASP A 217 -14.01 -20.02 -0.35
C ASP A 217 -14.24 -20.53 -1.79
N LYS A 218 -14.55 -19.62 -2.73
CA LYS A 218 -14.66 -19.95 -4.17
C LYS A 218 -13.30 -20.16 -4.82
N LEU A 219 -12.21 -19.66 -4.21
CA LEU A 219 -10.87 -19.88 -4.75
C LEU A 219 -10.51 -21.36 -4.65
N HIS A 220 -10.22 -21.95 -5.79
CA HIS A 220 -9.80 -23.34 -5.91
C HIS A 220 -8.84 -23.53 -7.09
N ALA A 221 -7.97 -24.49 -6.98
CA ALA A 221 -7.05 -24.90 -8.04
C ALA A 221 -6.75 -26.40 -7.91
N PRO A 222 -6.37 -27.10 -9.02
CA PRO A 222 -6.10 -28.54 -9.00
C PRO A 222 -5.05 -28.96 -7.96
N MET A 223 -3.99 -28.17 -7.77
CA MET A 223 -2.95 -28.43 -6.78
C MET A 223 -3.21 -27.77 -5.44
N GLY A 224 -4.38 -27.12 -5.26
CA GLY A 224 -4.80 -26.52 -4.00
C GLY A 224 -4.59 -25.00 -3.91
N VAL A 225 -5.03 -24.46 -2.76
CA VAL A 225 -4.82 -23.08 -2.33
C VAL A 225 -3.98 -23.13 -1.06
N TYR A 226 -2.83 -22.46 -1.09
CA TYR A 226 -1.92 -22.38 0.06
C TYR A 226 -1.81 -20.94 0.54
N SER A 227 -1.64 -20.77 1.83
CA SER A 227 -1.57 -19.46 2.47
C SER A 227 -0.47 -19.38 3.53
N THR A 228 -0.02 -18.18 3.84
CA THR A 228 0.78 -17.83 5.02
C THR A 228 0.14 -16.67 5.75
N LEU A 229 0.65 -16.32 6.94
CA LEU A 229 0.21 -15.15 7.68
C LEU A 229 1.12 -13.96 7.40
N GLY A 230 0.52 -12.75 7.32
CA GLY A 230 1.23 -11.49 7.33
C GLY A 230 1.19 -10.81 8.70
N ASN A 231 1.82 -9.65 8.84
CA ASN A 231 1.94 -8.98 10.13
C ASN A 231 0.59 -8.49 10.71
N HIS A 232 -0.42 -8.29 9.89
CA HIS A 232 -1.75 -7.89 10.34
C HIS A 232 -2.58 -9.05 10.92
N ASP A 233 -2.24 -10.29 10.58
CA ASP A 233 -3.03 -11.45 10.98
C ASP A 233 -2.84 -11.87 12.46
N TYR A 234 -1.84 -11.31 13.16
CA TYR A 234 -1.57 -11.63 14.58
C TYR A 234 -2.34 -10.76 15.58
N GLY A 235 -3.08 -9.74 15.11
CA GLY A 235 -3.83 -8.85 15.97
C GLY A 235 -2.96 -7.86 16.77
N ASP A 236 -1.72 -7.59 16.33
CA ASP A 236 -0.77 -6.68 16.98
C ASP A 236 -1.23 -5.23 17.00
N TYR A 237 -2.14 -4.86 16.12
CA TYR A 237 -2.64 -3.49 15.96
C TYR A 237 -4.01 -3.26 16.62
N ALA A 238 -4.56 -4.28 17.29
CA ALA A 238 -5.78 -4.18 18.09
C ALA A 238 -5.47 -4.06 19.59
N GLN A 239 -6.42 -3.51 20.33
CA GLN A 239 -6.40 -3.58 21.79
C GLN A 239 -7.13 -4.84 22.26
N TRP A 240 -6.55 -5.58 23.19
CA TRP A 240 -7.08 -6.84 23.69
C TRP A 240 -7.30 -6.76 25.19
N ASP A 241 -8.41 -7.31 25.65
CA ASP A 241 -8.73 -7.40 27.09
C ASP A 241 -7.75 -8.32 27.84
N SER A 242 -7.16 -9.30 27.15
CA SER A 242 -6.17 -10.23 27.70
C SER A 242 -5.29 -10.84 26.59
N PRO A 243 -4.11 -11.38 26.95
CA PRO A 243 -3.29 -12.17 26.01
C PRO A 243 -4.04 -13.38 25.45
N ASP A 244 -4.93 -14.01 26.21
CA ASP A 244 -5.74 -15.14 25.75
C ASP A 244 -6.75 -14.72 24.69
N ALA A 245 -7.33 -13.52 24.79
CA ALA A 245 -8.22 -12.99 23.78
C ALA A 245 -7.48 -12.80 22.44
N LYS A 246 -6.25 -12.27 22.47
CA LYS A 246 -5.41 -12.16 21.27
C LYS A 246 -5.06 -13.53 20.68
N LYS A 247 -4.72 -14.50 21.53
CA LYS A 247 -4.44 -15.87 21.08
C LYS A 247 -5.67 -16.52 20.43
N ALA A 248 -6.83 -16.38 21.06
CA ALA A 248 -8.09 -16.88 20.51
C ALA A 248 -8.44 -16.25 19.14
N ASN A 249 -8.10 -14.97 18.93
CA ASN A 249 -8.25 -14.31 17.63
C ASN A 249 -7.36 -14.97 16.57
N LEU A 250 -6.09 -15.24 16.88
CA LEU A 250 -5.19 -15.92 15.94
C LEU A 250 -5.69 -17.34 15.61
N GLU A 251 -6.16 -18.09 16.61
CA GLU A 251 -6.75 -19.42 16.42
C GLU A 251 -7.98 -19.38 15.49
N LYS A 252 -8.81 -18.33 15.60
CA LYS A 252 -9.93 -18.13 14.69
C LYS A 252 -9.44 -17.85 13.26
N ILE A 253 -8.41 -17.00 13.06
CA ILE A 253 -7.85 -16.72 11.74
C ILE A 253 -7.33 -18.01 11.10
N ILE A 254 -6.58 -18.84 11.85
CA ILE A 254 -6.11 -20.16 11.38
C ILE A 254 -7.29 -21.02 10.95
N ASN A 255 -8.37 -21.05 11.75
CA ASN A 255 -9.57 -21.81 11.42
C ASN A 255 -10.32 -21.27 10.20
N ILE A 256 -10.34 -19.94 9.98
CA ILE A 256 -10.93 -19.31 8.80
C ILE A 256 -10.24 -19.79 7.51
N HIS A 257 -8.90 -19.83 7.48
CA HIS A 257 -8.18 -20.39 6.34
C HIS A 257 -8.61 -21.83 6.05
N LYS A 258 -8.70 -22.65 7.07
CA LYS A 258 -9.16 -24.05 6.96
C LYS A 258 -10.60 -24.14 6.45
N GLN A 259 -11.51 -23.31 6.95
CA GLN A 259 -12.92 -23.29 6.52
C GLN A 259 -13.08 -22.84 5.06
N MET A 260 -12.22 -21.94 4.59
CA MET A 260 -12.17 -21.55 3.17
C MET A 260 -11.51 -22.61 2.27
N GLY A 261 -11.04 -23.74 2.84
CA GLY A 261 -10.35 -24.79 2.10
C GLY A 261 -8.89 -24.45 1.75
N TRP A 262 -8.31 -23.43 2.39
CA TRP A 262 -6.92 -23.04 2.18
C TRP A 262 -5.99 -23.77 3.16
N ARG A 263 -4.88 -24.33 2.66
CA ARG A 263 -3.82 -24.89 3.47
C ARG A 263 -2.91 -23.78 3.98
N LEU A 264 -3.07 -23.42 5.25
CA LEU A 264 -2.18 -22.47 5.92
C LEU A 264 -0.85 -23.18 6.26
N LEU A 265 0.27 -22.61 5.84
CA LEU A 265 1.62 -23.06 6.16
C LEU A 265 2.20 -22.14 7.24
N MET A 266 2.67 -22.76 8.34
CA MET A 266 3.20 -22.06 9.51
C MET A 266 4.59 -22.62 9.86
N ASP A 267 5.62 -22.12 9.17
CA ASP A 267 7.01 -22.60 9.26
C ASP A 267 7.13 -24.09 8.91
N GLU A 268 6.60 -24.44 7.76
CA GLU A 268 6.64 -25.79 7.20
C GLU A 268 6.77 -25.75 5.68
N HIS A 269 7.10 -26.86 5.08
CA HIS A 269 6.99 -27.03 3.64
C HIS A 269 6.02 -28.18 3.29
N VAL A 270 5.53 -28.13 2.07
CA VAL A 270 4.74 -29.19 1.46
C VAL A 270 5.30 -29.55 0.10
N GLU A 271 5.08 -30.79 -0.28
CA GLU A 271 5.42 -31.28 -1.59
C GLU A 271 4.30 -30.96 -2.59
N LEU A 272 4.66 -30.40 -3.73
CA LEU A 272 3.79 -30.33 -4.90
C LEU A 272 4.28 -31.37 -5.90
N GLU A 273 3.38 -32.28 -6.29
CA GLU A 273 3.68 -33.38 -7.21
C GLU A 273 2.92 -33.21 -8.52
N LYS A 274 3.61 -33.44 -9.63
CA LYS A 274 3.03 -33.48 -10.97
C LYS A 274 3.78 -34.47 -11.85
N ASP A 275 3.04 -35.41 -12.44
CA ASP A 275 3.57 -36.45 -13.35
C ASP A 275 4.79 -37.22 -12.76
N GLY A 276 4.78 -37.45 -11.44
CA GLY A 276 5.84 -38.18 -10.71
C GLY A 276 7.06 -37.31 -10.34
N GLU A 277 7.15 -36.07 -10.76
CA GLU A 277 8.16 -35.10 -10.34
C GLU A 277 7.67 -34.23 -9.18
N LYS A 278 8.57 -33.73 -8.35
CA LYS A 278 8.26 -33.05 -7.10
C LYS A 278 9.04 -31.76 -6.94
N ILE A 279 8.36 -30.76 -6.41
CA ILE A 279 8.96 -29.47 -5.97
C ILE A 279 8.52 -29.16 -4.54
N SER A 280 9.25 -28.29 -3.85
CA SER A 280 8.90 -27.87 -2.50
C SER A 280 8.23 -26.50 -2.49
N LEU A 281 7.10 -26.39 -1.78
CA LEU A 281 6.45 -25.13 -1.43
C LEU A 281 6.64 -24.87 0.06
N LEU A 282 7.47 -23.89 0.41
CA LEU A 282 7.73 -23.45 1.78
C LEU A 282 6.79 -22.32 2.14
N GLY A 283 6.29 -22.32 3.37
CA GLY A 283 5.52 -21.20 3.92
C GLY A 283 6.02 -20.84 5.31
N VAL A 284 6.39 -19.59 5.49
CA VAL A 284 6.80 -19.07 6.79
C VAL A 284 5.76 -18.12 7.35
N GLN A 285 5.64 -18.09 8.66
CA GLN A 285 4.95 -17.03 9.38
C GLN A 285 5.66 -15.69 9.13
N ASN A 286 5.10 -14.56 9.58
CA ASN A 286 5.70 -13.26 9.30
C ASN A 286 7.14 -13.16 9.82
N ILE A 287 8.09 -12.91 8.91
CA ILE A 287 9.49 -12.57 9.22
C ILE A 287 9.79 -11.21 8.61
N SER A 288 10.22 -10.24 9.43
CA SER A 288 10.63 -8.92 8.96
C SER A 288 12.13 -8.70 9.17
N GLY A 289 12.84 -8.43 8.08
CA GLY A 289 14.25 -8.08 8.11
C GLY A 289 14.54 -6.65 8.61
N ARG A 290 13.52 -5.84 8.87
CA ARG A 290 13.66 -4.42 9.24
C ARG A 290 13.52 -4.14 10.74
N GLY A 291 13.13 -5.12 11.55
CA GLY A 291 12.91 -4.95 12.99
C GLY A 291 11.74 -4.02 13.38
N ARG A 292 10.96 -3.54 12.40
CA ARG A 292 9.80 -2.68 12.63
C ARG A 292 8.54 -3.47 12.96
N PHE A 293 8.43 -4.66 12.40
CA PHE A 293 7.31 -5.58 12.61
C PHE A 293 7.78 -6.79 13.39
N GLN A 294 6.87 -7.35 14.20
CA GLN A 294 7.17 -8.55 14.97
C GLN A 294 7.46 -9.73 14.04
N THR A 295 8.55 -10.42 14.33
CA THR A 295 8.90 -11.69 13.67
C THR A 295 8.30 -12.85 14.46
N TYR A 296 7.55 -13.71 13.78
CA TYR A 296 6.93 -14.92 14.31
C TYR A 296 7.49 -16.17 13.67
N GLY A 297 7.99 -16.06 12.44
CA GLY A 297 8.41 -17.19 11.61
C GLY A 297 9.83 -17.70 11.92
N ASP A 298 10.04 -18.94 11.48
CA ASP A 298 11.32 -19.66 11.53
C ASP A 298 11.60 -20.30 10.16
N MET A 299 12.47 -19.65 9.38
CA MET A 299 12.83 -20.14 8.05
C MET A 299 13.59 -21.47 8.09
N ALA A 300 14.43 -21.71 9.12
CA ALA A 300 15.18 -22.94 9.23
C ALA A 300 14.24 -24.13 9.45
N LYS A 301 13.21 -23.96 10.26
CA LYS A 301 12.16 -24.96 10.46
C LYS A 301 11.38 -25.23 9.19
N ALA A 302 10.97 -24.21 8.44
CA ALA A 302 10.26 -24.38 7.17
C ALA A 302 11.12 -25.10 6.13
N TYR A 303 12.43 -24.91 6.19
CA TYR A 303 13.40 -25.48 5.25
C TYR A 303 13.82 -26.92 5.60
N GLU A 304 13.52 -27.40 6.79
CA GLU A 304 13.91 -28.74 7.24
C GLU A 304 13.39 -29.82 6.28
N GLY A 305 14.27 -30.57 5.63
CA GLY A 305 13.93 -31.58 4.61
C GLY A 305 13.70 -31.02 3.19
N ALA A 306 13.53 -29.70 3.02
CA ALA A 306 13.27 -29.11 1.71
C ALA A 306 14.49 -29.10 0.77
N ALA A 307 15.71 -29.25 1.31
CA ALA A 307 16.94 -29.31 0.52
C ALA A 307 16.95 -30.43 -0.54
N ALA A 308 16.20 -31.50 -0.32
CA ALA A 308 16.13 -32.68 -1.23
C ALA A 308 15.39 -32.35 -2.56
N TYR A 309 14.59 -31.31 -2.62
CA TYR A 309 13.81 -30.97 -3.80
C TYR A 309 14.62 -30.11 -4.78
N PRO A 310 14.51 -30.38 -6.10
CA PRO A 310 15.28 -29.66 -7.13
C PRO A 310 14.87 -28.20 -7.29
N PHE A 311 13.62 -27.86 -6.94
CA PHE A 311 13.06 -26.51 -7.08
C PHE A 311 12.23 -26.15 -5.85
N LYS A 312 12.37 -24.90 -5.37
CA LYS A 312 11.76 -24.42 -4.14
C LYS A 312 11.07 -23.07 -4.33
N ILE A 313 9.79 -23.03 -3.95
CA ILE A 313 9.01 -21.78 -3.88
C ILE A 313 8.83 -21.43 -2.40
N LEU A 314 9.16 -20.20 -2.01
CA LEU A 314 8.95 -19.68 -0.65
C LEU A 314 7.83 -18.63 -0.64
N MET A 315 6.87 -18.83 0.23
CA MET A 315 5.87 -17.82 0.59
C MET A 315 6.31 -17.10 1.87
N SER A 316 6.63 -15.80 1.77
CA SER A 316 7.04 -14.97 2.88
C SER A 316 6.46 -13.55 2.72
N HIS A 317 5.66 -13.11 3.67
CA HIS A 317 4.87 -11.89 3.54
C HIS A 317 5.72 -10.62 3.33
N ASP A 318 6.67 -10.34 4.23
CA ASP A 318 7.53 -9.14 4.16
C ASP A 318 8.73 -9.37 3.22
N PRO A 319 8.87 -8.60 2.11
CA PRO A 319 9.96 -8.76 1.16
C PRO A 319 11.35 -8.47 1.76
N SER A 320 11.44 -7.79 2.90
CA SER A 320 12.72 -7.54 3.57
C SER A 320 13.36 -8.81 4.15
N HIS A 321 12.61 -9.88 4.36
CA HIS A 321 13.11 -11.19 4.73
C HIS A 321 14.07 -11.75 3.67
N TRP A 322 13.79 -11.51 2.38
CA TRP A 322 14.63 -11.96 1.28
C TRP A 322 16.06 -11.45 1.39
N ASP A 323 16.26 -10.13 1.58
CA ASP A 323 17.59 -9.53 1.77
C ASP A 323 18.24 -9.93 3.11
N ALA A 324 17.44 -10.04 4.17
CA ALA A 324 17.96 -10.27 5.51
C ALA A 324 18.48 -11.69 5.71
N GLU A 325 17.82 -12.67 5.08
CA GLU A 325 18.12 -14.07 5.36
C GLU A 325 18.17 -14.96 4.13
N VAL A 326 17.14 -14.90 3.24
CA VAL A 326 16.95 -15.91 2.19
C VAL A 326 18.10 -15.96 1.20
N ILE A 327 18.53 -14.80 0.67
CA ILE A 327 19.61 -14.76 -0.36
C ILE A 327 20.94 -15.28 0.15
N ASN A 328 21.21 -15.20 1.44
CA ASN A 328 22.50 -15.56 2.02
C ASN A 328 22.54 -16.95 2.63
N LYS A 329 21.47 -17.38 3.31
CA LYS A 329 21.44 -18.63 4.04
C LYS A 329 20.72 -19.75 3.30
N PHE A 330 19.79 -19.42 2.39
CA PHE A 330 18.95 -20.36 1.65
C PHE A 330 19.05 -20.10 0.15
N SER A 331 20.28 -20.12 -0.35
CA SER A 331 20.63 -19.72 -1.72
C SER A 331 20.07 -20.62 -2.83
N ASP A 332 19.46 -21.73 -2.47
CA ASP A 332 18.80 -22.70 -3.34
C ASP A 332 17.26 -22.59 -3.31
N VAL A 333 16.71 -21.59 -2.63
CA VAL A 333 15.32 -21.15 -2.82
C VAL A 333 15.24 -20.38 -4.13
N ASP A 334 14.50 -20.90 -5.09
CA ASP A 334 14.49 -20.38 -6.46
C ASP A 334 13.56 -19.19 -6.64
N LEU A 335 12.37 -19.25 -6.04
CA LEU A 335 11.33 -18.22 -6.15
C LEU A 335 10.77 -17.86 -4.78
N THR A 336 10.88 -16.60 -4.38
CA THR A 336 10.22 -16.06 -3.20
C THR A 336 9.04 -15.18 -3.62
N LEU A 337 7.89 -15.36 -2.96
CA LEU A 337 6.67 -14.60 -3.16
C LEU A 337 6.37 -13.78 -1.92
N SER A 338 6.15 -12.48 -2.09
CA SER A 338 5.89 -11.53 -1.00
C SER A 338 4.81 -10.52 -1.35
N GLY A 339 4.27 -9.81 -0.34
CA GLY A 339 3.32 -8.71 -0.47
C GLY A 339 3.73 -7.50 0.38
N HIS A 340 2.92 -7.18 1.39
CA HIS A 340 3.18 -6.26 2.50
C HIS A 340 3.23 -4.77 2.15
N THR A 341 3.90 -4.39 1.08
CA THR A 341 4.21 -2.98 0.78
C THR A 341 3.05 -2.22 0.17
N HIS A 342 2.12 -2.93 -0.48
CA HIS A 342 1.05 -2.38 -1.33
C HIS A 342 1.52 -1.41 -2.42
N GLY A 343 2.85 -1.23 -2.61
CA GLY A 343 3.39 -0.09 -3.34
C GLY A 343 2.87 1.24 -2.76
N MET A 344 2.62 1.29 -1.43
CA MET A 344 1.99 2.40 -0.69
C MET A 344 0.63 2.83 -1.28
N GLN A 345 0.02 2.03 -2.17
CA GLN A 345 -1.24 2.34 -2.87
C GLN A 345 -1.20 3.66 -3.66
N PHE A 346 -0.02 4.27 -3.74
CA PHE A 346 0.22 5.57 -4.35
C PHE A 346 1.54 5.59 -5.12
N GLY A 347 1.49 5.99 -6.39
CA GLY A 347 2.69 6.05 -7.21
C GLY A 347 2.38 6.26 -8.69
N VAL A 348 3.38 6.02 -9.50
CA VAL A 348 3.30 6.04 -10.97
C VAL A 348 3.85 4.73 -11.49
N GLU A 349 3.10 4.06 -12.35
CA GLU A 349 3.54 2.86 -13.03
C GLU A 349 3.16 2.95 -14.51
N VAL A 350 4.16 3.16 -15.35
CA VAL A 350 4.05 3.20 -16.82
C VAL A 350 5.16 2.34 -17.43
N PRO A 351 5.07 1.93 -18.70
CA PRO A 351 6.12 1.15 -19.33
C PRO A 351 7.50 1.80 -19.17
N GLY A 352 8.45 1.06 -18.57
CA GLY A 352 9.83 1.49 -18.35
C GLY A 352 10.06 2.45 -17.16
N PHE A 353 9.00 2.84 -16.43
CA PHE A 353 9.15 3.68 -15.24
C PHE A 353 8.17 3.30 -14.13
N GLN A 354 8.71 3.10 -12.94
CA GLN A 354 7.95 2.77 -11.74
C GLN A 354 8.46 3.60 -10.56
N TRP A 355 7.56 4.28 -9.87
CA TRP A 355 7.88 5.10 -8.71
C TRP A 355 6.76 5.04 -7.68
N SER A 356 7.14 4.93 -6.42
CA SER A 356 6.26 5.09 -5.26
C SER A 356 7.08 5.64 -4.09
N PRO A 357 6.50 6.41 -3.16
CA PRO A 357 7.20 6.82 -1.94
C PRO A 357 7.74 5.65 -1.12
N VAL A 358 7.14 4.47 -1.22
CA VAL A 358 7.58 3.26 -0.52
C VAL A 358 9.00 2.82 -0.90
N GLN A 359 9.51 3.18 -2.08
CA GLN A 359 10.87 2.86 -2.52
C GLN A 359 11.97 3.43 -1.61
N TYR A 360 11.66 4.51 -0.88
CA TYR A 360 12.58 5.10 0.11
C TYR A 360 12.59 4.34 1.45
N ILE A 361 11.64 3.38 1.59
CA ILE A 361 11.50 2.53 2.78
C ILE A 361 11.86 1.09 2.45
N TYR A 362 11.36 0.54 1.34
CA TYR A 362 11.60 -0.83 0.88
C TYR A 362 12.34 -0.83 -0.45
N LYS A 363 13.51 -1.49 -0.48
CA LYS A 363 14.31 -1.68 -1.70
C LYS A 363 13.54 -2.50 -2.74
N HIS A 364 12.88 -3.56 -2.28
CA HIS A 364 12.04 -4.45 -3.09
C HIS A 364 10.59 -4.20 -2.70
N TRP A 365 9.85 -3.44 -3.51
CA TRP A 365 8.52 -2.98 -3.13
C TRP A 365 7.40 -3.39 -4.09
N ALA A 366 7.70 -3.79 -5.30
CA ALA A 366 6.69 -4.28 -6.26
C ALA A 366 7.34 -4.88 -7.52
N GLY A 367 6.80 -6.01 -7.99
CA GLY A 367 7.26 -6.66 -9.21
C GLY A 367 8.40 -7.65 -8.99
N LEU A 368 9.10 -7.97 -10.06
CA LEU A 368 10.15 -8.98 -10.09
C LEU A 368 11.52 -8.38 -9.76
N TYR A 369 12.26 -9.06 -8.91
CA TYR A 369 13.66 -8.81 -8.58
C TYR A 369 14.46 -10.09 -8.72
N GLU A 370 15.73 -9.98 -9.08
CA GLU A 370 16.63 -11.11 -9.29
C GLU A 370 17.96 -10.91 -8.56
N ASN A 371 18.45 -11.98 -7.96
CA ASN A 371 19.79 -12.06 -7.38
C ASN A 371 20.40 -13.40 -7.75
N ASN A 372 21.34 -13.39 -8.70
CA ASN A 372 21.86 -14.62 -9.32
C ASN A 372 20.72 -15.48 -9.89
N LYS A 373 20.57 -16.72 -9.39
CA LYS A 373 19.50 -17.64 -9.79
C LYS A 373 18.18 -17.48 -9.01
N GLN A 374 18.20 -16.72 -7.91
CA GLN A 374 17.04 -16.52 -7.05
C GLN A 374 16.18 -15.37 -7.58
N LYS A 375 14.88 -15.54 -7.52
CA LYS A 375 13.89 -14.52 -7.90
C LYS A 375 12.99 -14.19 -6.72
N LEU A 376 12.70 -12.90 -6.55
CA LEU A 376 11.68 -12.41 -5.65
C LEU A 376 10.58 -11.72 -6.45
N TYR A 377 9.34 -12.06 -6.21
CA TYR A 377 8.19 -11.31 -6.71
C TYR A 377 7.42 -10.68 -5.56
N VAL A 378 7.22 -9.35 -5.63
CA VAL A 378 6.46 -8.58 -4.62
C VAL A 378 5.15 -8.13 -5.24
N ASN A 379 4.04 -8.69 -4.73
CA ASN A 379 2.67 -8.35 -5.14
C ASN A 379 2.24 -7.03 -4.52
N ARG A 380 1.41 -6.24 -5.24
CA ARG A 380 0.93 -4.91 -4.77
C ARG A 380 -0.32 -4.99 -3.91
N GLY A 381 -0.73 -6.20 -3.53
CA GLY A 381 -1.92 -6.46 -2.73
C GLY A 381 -3.22 -6.49 -3.54
N PHE A 382 -4.10 -7.40 -3.15
CA PHE A 382 -5.45 -7.55 -3.70
C PHE A 382 -6.40 -6.48 -3.14
N GLY A 383 -6.31 -6.20 -1.85
CA GLY A 383 -7.13 -5.20 -1.16
C GLY A 383 -6.44 -3.85 -0.98
N PHE A 384 -6.75 -3.20 0.12
CA PHE A 384 -6.19 -1.91 0.51
C PHE A 384 -6.27 -1.72 2.03
N ILE A 385 -5.41 -0.87 2.58
CA ILE A 385 -5.40 -0.52 4.00
C ILE A 385 -5.13 0.97 4.20
N GLY A 386 -5.72 1.56 5.24
CA GLY A 386 -5.54 2.97 5.60
C GLY A 386 -6.22 3.91 4.60
N TYR A 387 -5.61 4.17 3.47
CA TYR A 387 -6.20 4.96 2.39
C TYR A 387 -7.16 4.08 1.56
N PRO A 388 -8.49 4.41 1.48
CA PRO A 388 -9.48 3.58 0.79
C PRO A 388 -9.49 3.80 -0.73
N GLY A 389 -8.30 3.72 -1.34
CA GLY A 389 -8.10 4.00 -2.75
C GLY A 389 -6.76 3.51 -3.29
N ARG A 390 -6.59 3.63 -4.60
CA ARG A 390 -5.37 3.28 -5.32
C ARG A 390 -5.06 4.37 -6.35
N VAL A 391 -3.88 4.99 -6.26
CA VAL A 391 -3.40 6.02 -7.19
C VAL A 391 -2.18 5.49 -7.93
N GLY A 392 -2.33 5.20 -9.24
CA GLY A 392 -1.25 4.71 -10.10
C GLY A 392 -0.81 3.27 -9.82
N ILE A 393 -0.89 2.80 -8.58
CA ILE A 393 -0.58 1.43 -8.16
C ILE A 393 -1.89 0.68 -7.93
N LEU A 394 -2.37 -0.04 -8.93
CA LEU A 394 -3.66 -0.75 -8.88
C LEU A 394 -3.57 -2.05 -8.05
N PRO A 395 -4.73 -2.57 -7.54
CA PRO A 395 -4.79 -3.89 -6.93
C PRO A 395 -4.32 -4.96 -7.92
N GLU A 396 -3.57 -5.94 -7.44
CA GLU A 396 -2.88 -6.89 -8.31
C GLU A 396 -3.31 -8.33 -8.10
N ILE A 397 -3.50 -9.03 -9.21
CA ILE A 397 -3.56 -10.48 -9.32
C ILE A 397 -2.35 -10.88 -10.18
N THR A 398 -1.40 -11.61 -9.61
CA THR A 398 -0.20 -12.04 -10.35
C THR A 398 -0.41 -13.47 -10.87
N VAL A 399 -0.11 -13.70 -12.13
CA VAL A 399 -0.07 -15.02 -12.76
C VAL A 399 1.37 -15.28 -13.18
N LEU A 400 2.04 -16.18 -12.49
CA LEU A 400 3.39 -16.62 -12.81
C LEU A 400 3.29 -17.90 -13.64
N GLU A 401 3.84 -17.88 -14.85
CA GLU A 401 3.97 -19.07 -15.69
C GLU A 401 5.40 -19.59 -15.57
N LEU A 402 5.59 -20.70 -14.87
CA LEU A 402 6.91 -21.26 -14.64
C LEU A 402 7.36 -22.09 -15.85
N LYS A 403 8.61 -21.88 -16.30
CA LYS A 403 9.18 -22.52 -17.48
C LYS A 403 10.48 -23.21 -17.13
N HIS A 404 10.63 -24.44 -17.59
CA HIS A 404 11.89 -25.15 -17.61
C HIS A 404 12.76 -24.57 -18.73
N GLY A 405 14.01 -24.16 -18.43
CA GLY A 405 14.95 -23.61 -19.40
C GLY A 405 15.47 -22.22 -19.14
#